data_c514d486ecd807ad3e7ef83a1a1ee734
#
_entry.id   c514d486ecd807ad3e7ef83a1a1ee734
#
_cell.length_a   1.000
_cell.length_b   1.000
_cell.length_c   1.000
_cell.angle_alpha   90.00
_cell.angle_beta   90.00
_cell.angle_gamma   90.00
#
_symmetry.space_group_name_H-M   'P 1'
#
loop_
_entity.id
_entity.type
_entity.pdbx_description
1 polymer ?
#
loop_
_entity_poly.entity_id
_entity_poly.type
_entity_poly.pdbx_seq_one_letter_code
_entity_poly.pdbx_strand_id
1 'polypeptide(L)'
;MKTVVVIGGGITGLSTMFYLEKLKKDYNIDLNLILVEKEEYLGGKIHSVEEKDFIMESGADSIVARNEHVMPLVKDLNLEEEMVYNETGISYIYSDNTLHPIPSDTIFGIPMSVESLFSSTLVSTKGKIVALKDFITKNKEFTKDTSLSLFLESFLGKELVERQIAPVLSGVYSGKLNELTMASTLPYLLEYKNKYGSIIKGFEENKNSFNQQETKSSYHLKVDYLRLLIV
;
A
#
# COMPACT_ATOMS: atom_id res chain seq x y z
N MET A 1 -34.64 23.04 -1.64
CA MET A 1 -33.41 22.55 -2.27
C MET A 1 -32.22 22.94 -1.40
N LYS A 2 -31.39 21.99 -0.98
CA LYS A 2 -30.11 22.26 -0.27
C LYS A 2 -28.96 22.12 -1.27
N THR A 3 -27.91 22.91 -1.11
CA THR A 3 -26.71 22.81 -1.94
C THR A 3 -25.58 22.14 -1.17
N VAL A 4 -24.96 21.14 -1.77
CA VAL A 4 -23.74 20.48 -1.28
C VAL A 4 -22.62 20.78 -2.27
N VAL A 5 -21.50 21.27 -1.75
CA VAL A 5 -20.32 21.58 -2.55
C VAL A 5 -19.20 20.63 -2.16
N VAL A 6 -18.66 19.91 -3.13
CA VAL A 6 -17.46 19.06 -2.98
C VAL A 6 -16.29 19.78 -3.60
N ILE A 7 -15.20 19.93 -2.83
CA ILE A 7 -13.99 20.61 -3.26
C ILE A 7 -12.90 19.58 -3.56
N GLY A 8 -12.41 19.60 -4.80
CA GLY A 8 -11.40 18.69 -5.32
C GLY A 8 -11.97 17.58 -6.19
N GLY A 9 -11.50 17.50 -7.44
CA GLY A 9 -11.91 16.53 -8.44
C GLY A 9 -11.01 15.28 -8.53
N GLY A 10 -10.27 14.95 -7.47
CA GLY A 10 -9.56 13.68 -7.36
C GLY A 10 -10.49 12.53 -6.97
N ILE A 11 -9.96 11.30 -6.82
CA ILE A 11 -10.74 10.09 -6.54
C ILE A 11 -11.68 10.25 -5.34
N THR A 12 -11.24 10.92 -4.28
CA THR A 12 -12.06 11.13 -3.07
C THR A 12 -13.27 12.02 -3.36
N GLY A 13 -13.07 13.15 -4.05
CA GLY A 13 -14.16 14.06 -4.38
C GLY A 13 -15.14 13.46 -5.37
N LEU A 14 -14.63 12.77 -6.37
CA LEU A 14 -15.45 12.10 -7.39
C LEU A 14 -16.26 10.95 -6.80
N SER A 15 -15.66 10.11 -5.95
CA SER A 15 -16.40 9.07 -5.22
C SER A 15 -17.47 9.67 -4.30
N THR A 16 -17.17 10.79 -3.66
CA THR A 16 -18.16 11.52 -2.84
C THR A 16 -19.34 12.00 -3.69
N MET A 17 -19.07 12.61 -4.83
CA MET A 17 -20.12 13.04 -5.77
C MET A 17 -20.97 11.88 -6.26
N PHE A 18 -20.34 10.79 -6.67
CA PHE A 18 -21.01 9.58 -7.13
C PHE A 18 -22.00 9.05 -6.06
N TYR A 19 -21.52 8.88 -4.83
CA TYR A 19 -22.40 8.40 -3.76
C TYR A 19 -23.48 9.42 -3.34
N LEU A 20 -23.21 10.71 -3.42
CA LEU A 20 -24.23 11.74 -3.20
C LEU A 20 -25.32 11.71 -4.27
N GLU A 21 -24.94 11.55 -5.55
CA GLU A 21 -25.91 11.40 -6.65
C GLU A 21 -26.72 10.11 -6.50
N LYS A 22 -26.09 9.00 -6.13
CA LYS A 22 -26.77 7.74 -5.86
C LYS A 22 -27.79 7.89 -4.73
N LEU A 23 -27.40 8.46 -3.60
CA LEU A 23 -28.29 8.73 -2.46
C LEU A 23 -29.41 9.68 -2.82
N LYS A 24 -29.12 10.75 -3.55
CA LYS A 24 -30.13 11.70 -4.05
C LYS A 24 -31.20 10.99 -4.85
N LYS A 25 -30.80 10.09 -5.75
CA LYS A 25 -31.71 9.30 -6.60
C LYS A 25 -32.48 8.26 -5.78
N ASP A 26 -31.79 7.48 -4.94
CA ASP A 26 -32.38 6.35 -4.19
C ASP A 26 -33.41 6.82 -3.17
N TYR A 27 -33.19 7.97 -2.54
CA TYR A 27 -34.04 8.55 -1.50
C TYR A 27 -34.91 9.72 -1.99
N ASN A 28 -34.87 10.05 -3.30
CA ASN A 28 -35.58 11.17 -3.92
C ASN A 28 -35.39 12.50 -3.16
N ILE A 29 -34.13 12.80 -2.82
CA ILE A 29 -33.77 14.00 -2.05
C ILE A 29 -33.53 15.16 -3.01
N ASP A 30 -34.13 16.32 -2.72
CA ASP A 30 -33.92 17.56 -3.49
C ASP A 30 -32.60 18.23 -3.07
N LEU A 31 -31.52 17.89 -3.78
CA LEU A 31 -30.16 18.41 -3.58
C LEU A 31 -29.62 19.02 -4.88
N ASN A 32 -28.97 20.17 -4.73
CA ASN A 32 -28.08 20.72 -5.75
C ASN A 32 -26.64 20.30 -5.40
N LEU A 33 -25.96 19.56 -6.30
CA LEU A 33 -24.61 19.07 -6.10
C LEU A 33 -23.65 19.85 -6.99
N ILE A 34 -22.57 20.35 -6.41
CA ILE A 34 -21.55 21.14 -7.12
C ILE A 34 -20.20 20.55 -6.79
N LEU A 35 -19.42 20.20 -7.83
CA LEU A 35 -18.01 19.85 -7.72
C LEU A 35 -17.16 21.05 -8.14
N VAL A 36 -16.17 21.38 -7.33
CA VAL A 36 -15.20 22.47 -7.62
C VAL A 36 -13.82 21.87 -7.71
N GLU A 37 -13.18 22.01 -8.87
CA GLU A 37 -11.79 21.59 -9.12
C GLU A 37 -11.00 22.80 -9.60
N LYS A 38 -9.73 22.90 -9.17
CA LYS A 38 -8.84 23.99 -9.53
C LYS A 38 -8.16 23.81 -10.88
N GLU A 39 -7.98 22.54 -11.28
CA GLU A 39 -7.36 22.19 -12.56
C GLU A 39 -8.43 22.08 -13.65
N GLU A 40 -8.00 22.12 -14.91
CA GLU A 40 -8.89 21.98 -16.07
C GLU A 40 -9.33 20.53 -16.32
N TYR A 41 -8.81 19.56 -15.56
CA TYR A 41 -9.11 18.14 -15.67
C TYR A 41 -9.48 17.54 -14.30
N LEU A 42 -10.22 16.43 -14.34
CA LEU A 42 -10.56 15.62 -13.19
C LEU A 42 -9.57 14.45 -13.02
N GLY A 43 -9.55 13.82 -11.84
CA GLY A 43 -8.70 12.68 -11.54
C GLY A 43 -7.62 12.98 -10.50
N GLY A 44 -7.11 14.17 -10.45
CA GLY A 44 -6.05 14.58 -9.52
C GLY A 44 -4.76 13.79 -9.75
N LYS A 45 -4.42 12.86 -8.83
CA LYS A 45 -3.24 11.98 -8.95
C LYS A 45 -3.46 10.75 -9.83
N ILE A 46 -4.67 10.52 -10.31
CA ILE A 46 -4.99 9.51 -11.30
C ILE A 46 -5.02 10.22 -12.65
N HIS A 47 -4.06 9.93 -13.50
CA HIS A 47 -3.94 10.58 -14.79
C HIS A 47 -3.28 9.63 -15.79
N SER A 48 -4.05 9.27 -16.82
CA SER A 48 -3.63 8.41 -17.91
C SER A 48 -3.40 9.22 -19.16
N VAL A 49 -2.42 8.86 -19.93
CA VAL A 49 -2.10 9.47 -21.25
C VAL A 49 -2.20 8.38 -22.29
N GLU A 50 -3.04 8.59 -23.28
CA GLU A 50 -3.14 7.72 -24.45
C GLU A 50 -2.26 8.24 -25.58
N GLU A 51 -1.35 7.41 -26.06
CA GLU A 51 -0.56 7.70 -27.26
C GLU A 51 -0.49 6.47 -28.16
N LYS A 52 -1.10 6.54 -29.33
CA LYS A 52 -1.25 5.45 -30.30
C LYS A 52 -1.96 4.25 -29.65
N ASP A 53 -1.24 3.11 -29.51
CA ASP A 53 -1.76 1.87 -28.94
C ASP A 53 -1.36 1.69 -27.46
N PHE A 54 -0.83 2.74 -26.81
CA PHE A 54 -0.35 2.68 -25.44
C PHE A 54 -1.19 3.55 -24.51
N ILE A 55 -1.53 3.00 -23.37
CA ILE A 55 -2.08 3.74 -22.23
C ILE A 55 -0.95 3.84 -21.19
N MET A 56 -0.59 5.06 -20.85
CA MET A 56 0.49 5.34 -19.88
C MET A 56 -0.09 6.00 -18.65
N GLU A 57 0.04 5.33 -17.52
CA GLU A 57 -0.34 5.92 -16.24
C GLU A 57 0.79 6.84 -15.74
N SER A 58 0.50 8.12 -15.61
CA SER A 58 1.47 9.11 -15.12
C SER A 58 1.38 9.33 -13.59
N GLY A 59 0.46 8.67 -12.94
CA GLY A 59 0.20 8.73 -11.51
C GLY A 59 -0.02 7.37 -10.88
N ALA A 60 -1.18 7.16 -10.26
CA ALA A 60 -1.56 5.88 -9.69
C ALA A 60 -1.89 4.88 -10.80
N ASP A 61 -1.25 3.71 -10.78
CA ASP A 61 -1.32 2.67 -11.81
C ASP A 61 -2.01 1.39 -11.35
N SER A 62 -2.29 1.26 -10.06
CA SER A 62 -2.84 0.05 -9.48
C SER A 62 -3.71 0.31 -8.25
N ILE A 63 -4.61 -0.60 -7.98
CA ILE A 63 -5.52 -0.54 -6.83
C ILE A 63 -5.23 -1.72 -5.90
N VAL A 64 -5.10 -1.44 -4.60
CA VAL A 64 -4.92 -2.47 -3.57
C VAL A 64 -6.27 -3.05 -3.19
N ALA A 65 -6.60 -4.23 -3.72
CA ALA A 65 -7.89 -4.90 -3.55
C ALA A 65 -8.27 -5.27 -2.10
N ARG A 66 -7.29 -5.40 -1.23
CA ARG A 66 -7.53 -5.68 0.20
C ARG A 66 -8.13 -4.50 0.98
N ASN A 67 -8.15 -3.30 0.38
CA ASN A 67 -8.84 -2.18 1.00
C ASN A 67 -10.34 -2.41 0.90
N GLU A 68 -11.02 -2.47 2.04
CA GLU A 68 -12.45 -2.79 2.16
C GLU A 68 -13.39 -1.83 1.39
N HIS A 69 -12.90 -0.62 1.08
CA HIS A 69 -13.68 0.40 0.37
C HIS A 69 -13.55 0.32 -1.16
N VAL A 70 -12.55 -0.40 -1.68
CA VAL A 70 -12.25 -0.46 -3.12
C VAL A 70 -13.27 -1.33 -3.86
N MET A 71 -13.46 -2.57 -3.42
CA MET A 71 -14.33 -3.51 -4.13
C MET A 71 -15.81 -3.06 -4.18
N PRO A 72 -16.38 -2.48 -3.11
CA PRO A 72 -17.71 -1.90 -3.18
C PRO A 72 -17.83 -0.79 -4.22
N LEU A 73 -16.84 0.11 -4.31
CA LEU A 73 -16.83 1.19 -5.31
C LEU A 73 -16.75 0.62 -6.73
N VAL A 74 -15.84 -0.32 -7.00
CA VAL A 74 -15.69 -0.97 -8.29
C VAL A 74 -17.00 -1.63 -8.74
N LYS A 75 -17.69 -2.33 -7.81
CA LYS A 75 -18.97 -2.96 -8.06
C LYS A 75 -20.07 -1.95 -8.35
N ASP A 76 -20.17 -0.88 -7.54
CA ASP A 76 -21.17 0.17 -7.74
C ASP A 76 -20.99 0.91 -9.08
N LEU A 77 -19.76 0.93 -9.59
CA LEU A 77 -19.41 1.49 -10.91
C LEU A 77 -19.53 0.46 -12.07
N ASN A 78 -19.88 -0.81 -11.79
CA ASN A 78 -19.95 -1.91 -12.75
C ASN A 78 -18.62 -2.16 -13.50
N LEU A 79 -17.48 -2.02 -12.82
CA LEU A 79 -16.14 -2.16 -13.41
C LEU A 79 -15.46 -3.49 -13.04
N GLU A 80 -16.17 -4.47 -12.50
CA GLU A 80 -15.61 -5.75 -12.04
C GLU A 80 -14.96 -6.54 -13.19
N GLU A 81 -15.54 -6.51 -14.39
CA GLU A 81 -15.03 -7.20 -15.58
C GLU A 81 -13.80 -6.51 -16.21
N GLU A 82 -13.59 -5.24 -15.89
CA GLU A 82 -12.44 -4.46 -16.35
C GLU A 82 -11.18 -4.68 -15.48
N MET A 83 -11.32 -5.36 -14.37
CA MET A 83 -10.22 -5.58 -13.44
C MET A 83 -9.30 -6.70 -13.93
N VAL A 84 -8.00 -6.44 -13.93
CA VAL A 84 -6.96 -7.45 -14.17
C VAL A 84 -6.06 -7.59 -12.96
N TYR A 85 -5.64 -8.82 -12.70
CA TYR A 85 -4.71 -9.13 -11.63
C TYR A 85 -3.27 -9.02 -12.12
N ASN A 86 -2.40 -8.61 -11.25
CA ASN A 86 -0.97 -8.79 -11.48
C ASN A 86 -0.62 -10.27 -11.26
N GLU A 87 -0.21 -10.96 -12.31
CA GLU A 87 0.14 -12.40 -12.26
C GLU A 87 1.55 -12.66 -11.74
N THR A 88 2.43 -11.66 -11.73
CA THR A 88 3.82 -11.83 -11.31
C THR A 88 3.97 -11.53 -9.82
N GLY A 89 4.08 -12.57 -9.01
CA GLY A 89 4.26 -12.45 -7.55
C GLY A 89 5.71 -12.25 -7.10
N ILE A 90 6.71 -12.15 -8.00
CA ILE A 90 8.12 -12.05 -7.63
C ILE A 90 8.63 -10.65 -7.93
N SER A 91 9.08 -9.97 -6.88
CA SER A 91 9.78 -8.68 -7.00
C SER A 91 11.28 -8.85 -6.79
N TYR A 92 12.06 -8.02 -7.47
CA TYR A 92 13.51 -8.06 -7.41
C TYR A 92 14.08 -6.70 -6.98
N ILE A 93 15.16 -6.73 -6.23
CA ILE A 93 16.01 -5.57 -5.95
C ILE A 93 17.30 -5.71 -6.75
N TYR A 94 17.61 -4.70 -7.57
CA TYR A 94 18.90 -4.64 -8.25
C TYR A 94 19.94 -3.99 -7.34
N SER A 95 20.96 -4.75 -6.95
CA SER A 95 22.07 -4.29 -6.11
C SER A 95 23.34 -5.05 -6.50
N ASP A 96 24.48 -4.38 -6.39
CA ASP A 96 25.78 -4.98 -6.66
C ASP A 96 25.85 -5.68 -8.04
N ASN A 97 25.27 -5.05 -9.07
CA ASN A 97 25.15 -5.57 -10.45
C ASN A 97 24.40 -6.92 -10.57
N THR A 98 23.54 -7.25 -9.62
CA THR A 98 22.78 -8.48 -9.58
C THR A 98 21.32 -8.22 -9.21
N LEU A 99 20.41 -9.00 -9.79
CA LEU A 99 19.00 -9.03 -9.39
C LEU A 99 18.81 -10.01 -8.24
N HIS A 100 18.37 -9.51 -7.12
CA HIS A 100 18.08 -10.29 -5.93
C HIS A 100 16.57 -10.44 -5.79
N PRO A 101 16.03 -11.67 -5.79
CA PRO A 101 14.61 -11.86 -5.52
C PRO A 101 14.30 -11.50 -4.06
N ILE A 102 13.21 -10.80 -3.85
CA ILE A 102 12.66 -10.59 -2.50
C ILE A 102 12.05 -11.92 -2.06
N PRO A 103 12.40 -12.44 -0.87
CA PRO A 103 11.82 -13.68 -0.38
C PRO A 103 10.29 -13.62 -0.33
N SER A 104 9.61 -14.69 -0.76
CA SER A 104 8.15 -14.74 -0.84
C SER A 104 7.45 -14.59 0.52
N ASP A 105 8.07 -15.12 1.58
CA ASP A 105 7.53 -15.01 2.95
C ASP A 105 7.98 -13.71 3.62
N THR A 106 7.68 -12.57 2.96
CA THR A 106 7.98 -11.21 3.47
C THR A 106 6.80 -10.29 3.23
N ILE A 107 6.62 -9.29 4.09
CA ILE A 107 5.71 -8.17 3.85
C ILE A 107 6.53 -6.90 3.70
N PHE A 108 6.46 -6.27 2.55
CA PHE A 108 7.29 -5.10 2.19
C PHE A 108 8.78 -5.33 2.42
N GLY A 109 9.26 -6.55 2.18
CA GLY A 109 10.64 -6.93 2.44
C GLY A 109 10.96 -7.25 3.90
N ILE A 110 10.01 -7.11 4.83
CA ILE A 110 10.19 -7.48 6.24
C ILE A 110 9.96 -8.99 6.37
N PRO A 111 10.92 -9.77 6.89
CA PRO A 111 10.76 -11.21 7.05
C PRO A 111 9.60 -11.57 7.97
N MET A 112 8.77 -12.53 7.55
CA MET A 112 7.66 -13.06 8.36
C MET A 112 8.06 -14.29 9.18
N SER A 113 9.27 -14.80 8.96
CA SER A 113 9.82 -15.97 9.65
C SER A 113 11.34 -15.90 9.70
N VAL A 114 11.95 -16.72 10.56
CA VAL A 114 13.41 -16.88 10.59
C VAL A 114 13.90 -17.49 9.27
N GLU A 115 13.13 -18.40 8.67
CA GLU A 115 13.46 -19.01 7.39
C GLU A 115 13.52 -17.96 6.28
N SER A 116 12.52 -17.07 6.16
CA SER A 116 12.51 -16.00 5.17
C SER A 116 13.64 -14.99 5.39
N LEU A 117 14.04 -14.71 6.63
CA LEU A 117 15.22 -13.90 6.94
C LEU A 117 16.50 -14.53 6.36
N PHE A 118 16.66 -15.84 6.53
CA PHE A 118 17.87 -16.52 6.08
C PHE A 118 17.89 -16.82 4.59
N SER A 119 16.75 -16.86 3.91
CA SER A 119 16.65 -17.03 2.46
C SER A 119 17.08 -15.78 1.65
N SER A 120 17.11 -14.61 2.26
CA SER A 120 17.55 -13.38 1.60
C SER A 120 18.99 -13.46 1.09
N THR A 121 19.19 -13.04 -0.16
CA THR A 121 20.51 -12.90 -0.77
C THR A 121 21.08 -11.47 -0.68
N LEU A 122 20.29 -10.52 -0.20
CA LEU A 122 20.65 -9.10 -0.05
C LEU A 122 21.40 -8.81 1.24
N VAL A 123 21.19 -9.62 2.27
CA VAL A 123 21.66 -9.39 3.63
C VAL A 123 22.75 -10.37 3.98
N SER A 124 23.88 -9.89 4.50
CA SER A 124 24.98 -10.73 4.93
C SER A 124 24.59 -11.64 6.10
N THR A 125 25.31 -12.72 6.31
CA THR A 125 25.12 -13.60 7.46
C THR A 125 25.19 -12.81 8.80
N LYS A 126 26.11 -11.84 8.88
CA LYS A 126 26.22 -10.95 10.05
C LYS A 126 24.95 -10.10 10.22
N GLY A 127 24.43 -9.53 9.15
CA GLY A 127 23.19 -8.75 9.17
C GLY A 127 21.99 -9.58 9.61
N LYS A 128 21.88 -10.83 9.13
CA LYS A 128 20.84 -11.78 9.56
C LYS A 128 20.93 -12.09 11.06
N ILE A 129 22.13 -12.34 11.57
CA ILE A 129 22.35 -12.56 13.01
C ILE A 129 21.95 -11.30 13.82
N VAL A 130 22.30 -10.10 13.33
CA VAL A 130 21.89 -8.85 13.97
C VAL A 130 20.37 -8.72 13.99
N ALA A 131 19.67 -9.13 12.94
CA ALA A 131 18.20 -9.08 12.88
C ALA A 131 17.52 -10.00 13.91
N LEU A 132 18.18 -11.09 14.35
CA LEU A 132 17.66 -11.96 15.40
C LEU A 132 17.57 -11.27 16.78
N LYS A 133 18.22 -10.11 16.97
CA LYS A 133 18.04 -9.30 18.21
C LYS A 133 16.57 -8.88 18.41
N ASP A 134 15.76 -8.88 17.35
CA ASP A 134 14.32 -8.64 17.46
C ASP A 134 13.63 -9.56 18.46
N PHE A 135 14.07 -10.81 18.59
CA PHE A 135 13.47 -11.78 19.52
C PHE A 135 13.80 -11.51 21.00
N ILE A 136 14.89 -10.81 21.29
CA ILE A 136 15.39 -10.61 22.66
C ILE A 136 15.31 -9.15 23.12
N THR A 137 15.13 -8.20 22.22
CA THR A 137 15.06 -6.77 22.54
C THR A 137 13.61 -6.33 22.72
N LYS A 138 13.27 -5.77 23.87
CA LYS A 138 11.91 -5.25 24.13
C LYS A 138 11.79 -3.80 23.67
N ASN A 139 10.59 -3.42 23.22
CA ASN A 139 10.27 -2.01 23.03
C ASN A 139 10.14 -1.31 24.39
N LYS A 140 10.81 -0.17 24.55
CA LYS A 140 10.75 0.65 25.79
C LYS A 140 10.33 2.08 25.54
N GLU A 141 10.54 2.59 24.32
CA GLU A 141 10.44 4.02 24.02
C GLU A 141 9.71 4.35 22.72
N PHE A 142 9.62 3.39 21.79
CA PHE A 142 9.03 3.66 20.49
C PHE A 142 7.51 3.70 20.55
N THR A 143 6.95 4.70 19.89
CA THR A 143 5.51 4.98 19.81
C THR A 143 5.07 5.03 18.34
N LYS A 144 3.77 5.24 18.13
CA LYS A 144 3.21 5.42 16.78
C LYS A 144 3.79 6.61 16.02
N ASP A 145 4.34 7.60 16.72
CA ASP A 145 4.91 8.81 16.11
C ASP A 145 6.42 8.64 15.79
N THR A 146 7.01 7.52 16.15
CA THR A 146 8.39 7.18 15.83
C THR A 146 8.55 6.96 14.33
N SER A 147 9.70 7.39 13.76
CA SER A 147 9.99 7.13 12.36
C SER A 147 10.14 5.62 12.10
N LEU A 148 9.65 5.18 10.94
CA LEU A 148 9.68 3.79 10.54
C LEU A 148 11.11 3.25 10.45
N SER A 149 12.04 4.05 9.91
CA SER A 149 13.47 3.70 9.84
C SER A 149 14.05 3.42 11.21
N LEU A 150 13.89 4.36 12.16
CA LEU A 150 14.45 4.23 13.49
C LEU A 150 13.91 3.00 14.24
N PHE A 151 12.61 2.74 14.12
CA PHE A 151 11.98 1.56 14.70
C PHE A 151 12.55 0.26 14.11
N LEU A 152 12.53 0.13 12.78
CA LEU A 152 12.99 -1.09 12.11
C LEU A 152 14.49 -1.33 12.31
N GLU A 153 15.34 -0.31 12.20
CA GLU A 153 16.77 -0.45 12.41
C GLU A 153 17.12 -0.87 13.84
N SER A 154 16.37 -0.36 14.82
CA SER A 154 16.59 -0.71 16.23
C SER A 154 16.36 -2.19 16.51
N PHE A 155 15.41 -2.82 15.85
CA PHE A 155 15.07 -4.23 16.09
C PHE A 155 15.65 -5.17 15.04
N LEU A 156 15.57 -4.82 13.77
CA LEU A 156 15.98 -5.70 12.65
C LEU A 156 17.40 -5.42 12.15
N GLY A 157 18.02 -4.32 12.60
CA GLY A 157 19.36 -3.93 12.18
C GLY A 157 19.40 -3.16 10.87
N LYS A 158 20.40 -2.30 10.76
CA LYS A 158 20.55 -1.35 9.67
C LYS A 158 20.68 -2.01 8.29
N GLU A 159 21.48 -3.08 8.18
CA GLU A 159 21.74 -3.74 6.90
C GLU A 159 20.46 -4.31 6.26
N LEU A 160 19.62 -5.03 7.04
CA LEU A 160 18.36 -5.56 6.55
C LEU A 160 17.41 -4.42 6.12
N VAL A 161 17.37 -3.35 6.91
CA VAL A 161 16.51 -2.20 6.60
C VAL A 161 16.99 -1.51 5.32
N GLU A 162 18.25 -1.15 5.21
CA GLU A 162 18.77 -0.39 4.06
C GLU A 162 18.77 -1.19 2.76
N ARG A 163 19.13 -2.47 2.80
CA ARG A 163 19.30 -3.27 1.59
C ARG A 163 18.05 -3.97 1.10
N GLN A 164 17.09 -4.28 1.97
CA GLN A 164 15.92 -5.04 1.59
C GLN A 164 14.60 -4.30 1.86
N ILE A 165 14.40 -3.72 3.06
CA ILE A 165 13.11 -3.16 3.44
C ILE A 165 12.92 -1.76 2.85
N ALA A 166 13.92 -0.89 2.96
CA ALA A 166 13.82 0.50 2.51
C ALA A 166 13.55 0.63 1.00
N PRO A 167 14.20 -0.12 0.10
CA PRO A 167 13.88 -0.04 -1.32
C PRO A 167 12.42 -0.34 -1.63
N VAL A 168 11.84 -1.35 -0.97
CA VAL A 168 10.44 -1.75 -1.17
C VAL A 168 9.48 -0.69 -0.62
N LEU A 169 9.66 -0.31 0.64
CA LEU A 169 8.76 0.65 1.30
C LEU A 169 8.85 2.04 0.70
N SER A 170 10.04 2.49 0.31
CA SER A 170 10.21 3.78 -0.36
C SER A 170 9.49 3.82 -1.71
N GLY A 171 9.46 2.70 -2.44
CA GLY A 171 8.68 2.57 -3.67
C GLY A 171 7.18 2.63 -3.40
N VAL A 172 6.70 1.87 -2.42
CA VAL A 172 5.26 1.82 -2.08
C VAL A 172 4.72 3.15 -1.54
N TYR A 173 5.47 3.80 -0.66
CA TYR A 173 5.03 5.05 0.00
C TYR A 173 5.55 6.32 -0.68
N SER A 174 6.35 6.19 -1.75
CA SER A 174 6.97 7.32 -2.45
C SER A 174 7.68 8.31 -1.50
N GLY A 175 8.34 7.78 -0.46
CA GLY A 175 8.96 8.57 0.60
C GLY A 175 10.13 7.85 1.28
N LYS A 176 10.95 8.61 2.00
CA LYS A 176 12.06 8.04 2.76
C LYS A 176 11.57 7.49 4.10
N LEU A 177 12.08 6.34 4.53
CA LEU A 177 11.66 5.68 5.77
C LEU A 177 11.86 6.54 7.03
N ASN A 178 12.83 7.44 7.04
CA ASN A 178 13.06 8.35 8.16
C ASN A 178 12.02 9.48 8.25
N GLU A 179 11.30 9.75 7.17
CA GLU A 179 10.22 10.76 7.09
C GLU A 179 8.83 10.13 7.33
N LEU A 180 8.73 8.80 7.23
CA LEU A 180 7.51 8.04 7.46
C LEU A 180 7.37 7.66 8.93
N THR A 181 6.18 7.82 9.51
CA THR A 181 5.90 7.38 10.89
C THR A 181 5.27 5.99 10.94
N MET A 182 5.40 5.32 12.08
CA MET A 182 4.72 4.04 12.32
C MET A 182 3.20 4.16 12.12
N ALA A 183 2.59 5.24 12.61
CA ALA A 183 1.14 5.47 12.49
C ALA A 183 0.66 5.56 11.04
N SER A 184 1.45 6.22 10.18
CA SER A 184 1.05 6.48 8.79
C SER A 184 1.32 5.31 7.84
N THR A 185 2.06 4.30 8.29
CA THR A 185 2.52 3.21 7.42
C THR A 185 2.13 1.84 7.95
N LEU A 186 2.83 1.32 8.93
CA LEU A 186 2.75 -0.06 9.43
C LEU A 186 2.50 -0.09 10.95
N PRO A 187 1.38 0.48 11.45
CA PRO A 187 1.13 0.61 12.90
C PRO A 187 1.10 -0.75 13.62
N TYR A 188 0.68 -1.82 12.94
CA TYR A 188 0.63 -3.17 13.49
C TYR A 188 2.02 -3.74 13.87
N LEU A 189 3.13 -3.25 13.30
CA LEU A 189 4.47 -3.69 13.70
C LEU A 189 4.78 -3.29 15.15
N LEU A 190 4.30 -2.12 15.57
CA LEU A 190 4.43 -1.67 16.94
C LEU A 190 3.61 -2.56 17.90
N GLU A 191 2.40 -2.92 17.48
CA GLU A 191 1.53 -3.85 18.21
C GLU A 191 2.19 -5.24 18.34
N TYR A 192 2.74 -5.75 17.24
CA TYR A 192 3.44 -7.04 17.23
C TYR A 192 4.64 -7.03 18.19
N LYS A 193 5.45 -5.98 18.11
CA LYS A 193 6.59 -5.83 18.99
C LYS A 193 6.19 -5.77 20.47
N ASN A 194 5.14 -5.05 20.80
CA ASN A 194 4.66 -4.91 22.16
C ASN A 194 3.98 -6.19 22.68
N LYS A 195 3.17 -6.84 21.85
CA LYS A 195 2.37 -8.02 22.24
C LYS A 195 3.18 -9.31 22.24
N TYR A 196 3.99 -9.53 21.22
CA TYR A 196 4.73 -10.80 21.01
C TYR A 196 6.22 -10.69 21.38
N GLY A 197 6.71 -9.46 21.66
CA GLY A 197 8.11 -9.19 21.97
C GLY A 197 9.02 -9.16 20.73
N SER A 198 8.51 -9.52 19.55
CA SER A 198 9.24 -9.57 18.29
C SER A 198 8.30 -9.24 17.12
N ILE A 199 8.82 -8.50 16.14
CA ILE A 199 8.13 -8.20 14.87
C ILE A 199 7.93 -9.49 14.08
N ILE A 200 9.00 -10.28 13.92
CA ILE A 200 8.98 -11.55 13.17
C ILE A 200 8.01 -12.53 13.80
N LYS A 201 8.07 -12.70 15.13
CA LYS A 201 7.12 -13.57 15.82
C LYS A 201 5.67 -13.07 15.68
N GLY A 202 5.46 -11.76 15.69
CA GLY A 202 4.14 -11.19 15.44
C GLY A 202 3.57 -11.55 14.08
N PHE A 203 4.40 -11.60 13.04
CA PHE A 203 4.00 -12.09 11.72
C PHE A 203 3.69 -13.59 11.73
N GLU A 204 4.55 -14.42 12.35
CA GLU A 204 4.32 -15.87 12.46
C GLU A 204 2.97 -16.17 13.12
N GLU A 205 2.65 -15.52 14.23
CA GLU A 205 1.40 -15.69 14.97
C GLU A 205 0.14 -15.21 14.20
N ASN A 206 0.31 -14.28 13.27
CA ASN A 206 -0.78 -13.71 12.47
C ASN A 206 -0.73 -14.16 10.99
N LYS A 207 0.08 -15.16 10.64
CA LYS A 207 0.32 -15.60 9.26
C LYS A 207 -0.97 -15.92 8.50
N ASN A 208 -1.95 -16.55 9.13
CA ASN A 208 -3.24 -16.90 8.51
C ASN A 208 -4.03 -15.65 8.05
N SER A 209 -3.90 -14.54 8.76
CA SER A 209 -4.56 -13.29 8.39
C SER A 209 -3.95 -12.67 7.14
N PHE A 210 -2.66 -12.88 6.90
CA PHE A 210 -1.95 -12.40 5.71
C PHE A 210 -2.15 -13.32 4.50
N ASN A 211 -2.11 -14.63 4.67
CA ASN A 211 -2.30 -15.60 3.58
C ASN A 211 -3.69 -15.49 2.93
N GLN A 212 -4.72 -15.11 3.67
CA GLN A 212 -6.04 -14.82 3.11
C GLN A 212 -6.07 -13.51 2.30
N GLN A 213 -5.12 -12.60 2.53
CA GLN A 213 -5.02 -11.32 1.84
C GLN A 213 -4.08 -11.37 0.62
N GLU A 214 -3.10 -12.27 0.58
CA GLU A 214 -2.13 -12.37 -0.52
C GLU A 214 -2.73 -12.91 -1.82
N THR A 215 -3.80 -13.70 -1.77
CA THR A 215 -4.47 -14.24 -2.96
C THR A 215 -5.12 -13.16 -3.84
N LYS A 216 -5.17 -11.88 -3.39
CA LYS A 216 -5.76 -10.76 -4.12
C LYS A 216 -4.99 -9.47 -3.85
N SER A 217 -3.70 -9.40 -4.18
CA SER A 217 -2.86 -8.30 -3.70
C SER A 217 -2.97 -6.99 -4.46
N SER A 218 -3.12 -7.01 -5.77
CA SER A 218 -3.31 -5.77 -6.56
C SER A 218 -4.05 -6.04 -7.86
N TYR A 219 -4.84 -5.06 -8.29
CA TYR A 219 -5.54 -5.07 -9.56
C TYR A 219 -5.07 -3.90 -10.42
N HIS A 220 -4.99 -4.14 -11.72
CA HIS A 220 -4.96 -3.10 -12.73
C HIS A 220 -6.32 -3.07 -13.44
N LEU A 221 -6.76 -1.92 -13.88
CA LEU A 221 -7.90 -1.82 -14.77
C LEU A 221 -7.41 -1.93 -16.22
N LYS A 222 -8.12 -2.70 -17.04
CA LYS A 222 -7.85 -2.84 -18.49
C LYS A 222 -8.07 -1.55 -19.26
N VAL A 223 -8.79 -0.62 -18.67
CA VAL A 223 -9.25 0.61 -19.29
C VAL A 223 -8.80 1.79 -18.46
N ASP A 224 -8.58 2.90 -19.12
CA ASP A 224 -8.24 4.19 -18.57
C ASP A 224 -8.91 4.43 -17.21
N TYR A 225 -8.11 4.66 -16.17
CA TYR A 225 -8.58 5.04 -14.82
C TYR A 225 -9.51 6.27 -14.86
N LEU A 226 -9.43 7.11 -15.90
CA LEU A 226 -10.37 8.20 -16.14
C LEU A 226 -11.82 7.72 -16.34
N ARG A 227 -12.05 6.51 -16.82
CA ARG A 227 -13.41 5.95 -16.89
C ARG A 227 -14.00 5.65 -15.51
N LEU A 228 -13.19 5.38 -14.49
CA LEU A 228 -13.63 5.30 -13.10
C LEU A 228 -14.25 6.62 -12.60
N LEU A 229 -13.96 7.73 -13.26
CA LEU A 229 -14.24 9.07 -12.77
C LEU A 229 -15.35 9.81 -13.54
N ILE A 230 -15.81 9.27 -14.67
CA ILE A 230 -16.73 9.96 -15.61
C ILE A 230 -18.06 9.18 -15.81
N VAL A 231 -18.43 8.32 -14.87
CA VAL A 231 -19.74 7.62 -14.93
C VAL A 231 -20.89 8.52 -14.46
#